data_c4438a2262ca4b8b6f3ac08189fb0765
#
_entry.id   c4438a2262ca4b8b6f3ac08189fb0765
#
_cell.length_a   1.000
_cell.length_b   1.000
_cell.length_c   1.000
_cell.angle_alpha   90.00
_cell.angle_beta   90.00
_cell.angle_gamma   90.00
#
_symmetry.space_group_name_H-M   'P 1'
#
loop_
_entity.id
_entity.type
_entity.pdbx_description
1 polymer ?
#
loop_
_entity_poly.entity_id
_entity_poly.type
_entity_poly.pdbx_seq_one_letter_code
_entity_poly.pdbx_strand_id
1 'polypeptide(L)'
;MKKILLAGYYGFGNLGDEAILEMALEQILQITNRKSITILSGNKEATARKYDIDTIDRYNVMSILRKLKSSDAIVFGGGSLLQDITSKRSIYYYLFLIRLAKLMNNKIIMLSQGIGPIINEKSKNAVASTLKLVDYITVRDKHSKDYLEALGVNQDKIFLSTDPVINLKAGESINKNPHGPKRVCFSLRNWKNADVSTKIVQVAQKLISDGIECCFIPFYYNEDLLLIEEVEKSLGDKAVYYKERLTTTDAFDIIKNMDVMVGVRLHSLIFAAAANVPFVAVSYDHKVDHFANSVNMKVSCKIDNIDSIQLYSEIVNKIDNENEEKLMLKQSVSKLRELTNVNYKILKEI
;
A
#
# COMPACT_ATOMS: atom_id res chain seq x y z
N MET A 1 4.19 -3.48 -30.26
CA MET A 1 4.09 -3.04 -28.86
C MET A 1 3.26 -4.03 -28.08
N LYS A 2 3.66 -4.34 -26.85
CA LYS A 2 2.97 -5.30 -25.99
C LYS A 2 1.68 -4.70 -25.46
N LYS A 3 0.57 -5.43 -25.60
CA LYS A 3 -0.74 -5.06 -25.07
C LYS A 3 -0.96 -5.70 -23.71
N ILE A 4 -1.25 -4.90 -22.70
CA ILE A 4 -1.28 -5.33 -21.30
C ILE A 4 -2.65 -5.03 -20.67
N LEU A 5 -3.25 -6.05 -20.05
CA LEU A 5 -4.39 -5.87 -19.15
C LEU A 5 -3.85 -5.79 -17.72
N LEU A 6 -4.03 -4.64 -17.06
CA LEU A 6 -3.57 -4.40 -15.69
C LEU A 6 -4.72 -4.61 -14.70
N ALA A 7 -4.51 -5.48 -13.73
CA ALA A 7 -5.48 -5.88 -12.72
C ALA A 7 -4.96 -5.61 -11.30
N GLY A 8 -5.85 -5.19 -10.41
CA GLY A 8 -5.57 -4.92 -9.00
C GLY A 8 -6.81 -4.49 -8.24
N TYR A 9 -6.65 -3.89 -7.07
CA TYR A 9 -7.76 -3.34 -6.28
C TYR A 9 -7.88 -1.83 -6.50
N TYR A 10 -8.20 -1.42 -7.74
CA TYR A 10 -8.16 -0.04 -8.19
C TYR A 10 -9.55 0.59 -8.29
N GLY A 11 -9.65 1.91 -8.10
CA GLY A 11 -10.88 2.68 -8.23
C GLY A 11 -11.80 2.62 -7.01
N PHE A 12 -11.29 2.25 -5.83
CA PHE A 12 -12.07 2.17 -4.59
C PHE A 12 -11.74 3.28 -3.57
N GLY A 13 -10.82 4.20 -3.91
CA GLY A 13 -10.44 5.30 -3.04
C GLY A 13 -9.54 4.91 -1.86
N ASN A 14 -8.79 3.82 -1.99
CA ASN A 14 -7.71 3.44 -1.10
C ASN A 14 -6.40 3.99 -1.65
N LEU A 15 -5.80 4.97 -0.96
CA LEU A 15 -4.58 5.65 -1.39
C LEU A 15 -3.41 4.68 -1.66
N GLY A 16 -3.29 3.64 -0.85
CA GLY A 16 -2.24 2.63 -1.04
C GLY A 16 -2.39 1.88 -2.35
N ASP A 17 -3.59 1.42 -2.68
CA ASP A 17 -3.84 0.67 -3.91
C ASP A 17 -3.77 1.58 -5.15
N GLU A 18 -4.15 2.87 -5.01
CA GLU A 18 -3.97 3.86 -6.07
C GLU A 18 -2.48 4.17 -6.31
N ALA A 19 -1.67 4.26 -5.25
CA ALA A 19 -0.23 4.43 -5.37
C ALA A 19 0.45 3.20 -6.02
N ILE A 20 -0.02 2.00 -5.69
CA ILE A 20 0.42 0.77 -6.37
C ILE A 20 0.11 0.82 -7.86
N LEU A 21 -1.09 1.29 -8.24
CA LEU A 21 -1.46 1.48 -9.65
C LEU A 21 -0.50 2.45 -10.35
N GLU A 22 -0.20 3.59 -9.74
CA GLU A 22 0.73 4.59 -10.27
C GLU A 22 2.12 4.00 -10.51
N MET A 23 2.67 3.30 -9.52
CA MET A 23 3.98 2.68 -9.63
C MET A 23 4.00 1.53 -10.65
N ALA A 24 2.93 0.74 -10.74
CA ALA A 24 2.81 -0.29 -11.76
C ALA A 24 2.76 0.31 -13.17
N LEU A 25 2.01 1.39 -13.35
CA LEU A 25 1.96 2.12 -14.63
C LEU A 25 3.31 2.72 -14.99
N GLU A 26 4.03 3.34 -14.04
CA GLU A 26 5.38 3.87 -14.27
C GLU A 26 6.33 2.77 -14.80
N GLN A 27 6.28 1.58 -14.22
CA GLN A 27 7.10 0.44 -14.66
C GLN A 27 6.66 -0.11 -16.02
N ILE A 28 5.37 -0.29 -16.25
CA ILE A 28 4.82 -0.84 -17.50
C ILE A 28 5.06 0.13 -18.68
N LEU A 29 4.98 1.44 -18.45
CA LEU A 29 5.22 2.45 -19.48
C LEU A 29 6.67 2.50 -19.97
N GLN A 30 7.61 1.85 -19.28
CA GLN A 30 8.98 1.69 -19.77
C GLN A 30 9.10 0.62 -20.88
N ILE A 31 8.10 -0.26 -21.04
CA ILE A 31 8.11 -1.35 -22.03
C ILE A 31 7.01 -1.22 -23.09
N THR A 32 6.02 -0.36 -22.87
CA THR A 32 4.92 -0.11 -23.81
C THR A 32 4.39 1.32 -23.67
N ASN A 33 3.31 1.67 -24.37
CA ASN A 33 2.69 3.00 -24.27
C ASN A 33 1.28 2.93 -23.68
N ARG A 34 0.71 4.10 -23.32
CA ARG A 34 -0.63 4.23 -22.71
C ARG A 34 -1.73 3.57 -23.55
N LYS A 35 -1.69 3.69 -24.90
CA LYS A 35 -2.70 3.11 -25.79
C LYS A 35 -2.70 1.58 -25.80
N SER A 36 -1.63 0.97 -25.34
CA SER A 36 -1.47 -0.49 -25.26
C SER A 36 -1.81 -1.06 -23.88
N ILE A 37 -2.23 -0.22 -22.94
CA ILE A 37 -2.61 -0.64 -21.59
C ILE A 37 -4.13 -0.52 -21.44
N THR A 38 -4.75 -1.48 -20.77
CA THR A 38 -6.13 -1.40 -20.29
C THR A 38 -6.15 -1.71 -18.80
N ILE A 39 -6.86 -0.92 -18.00
CA ILE A 39 -6.93 -1.10 -16.55
C ILE A 39 -8.28 -1.70 -16.17
N LEU A 40 -8.28 -2.68 -15.25
CA LEU A 40 -9.48 -3.14 -14.56
C LEU A 40 -9.73 -2.26 -13.32
N SER A 41 -10.86 -1.56 -13.26
CA SER A 41 -11.16 -0.65 -12.15
C SER A 41 -12.59 -0.81 -11.64
N GLY A 42 -12.79 -0.54 -10.35
CA GLY A 42 -14.10 -0.40 -9.73
C GLY A 42 -14.79 0.93 -10.06
N ASN A 43 -14.02 1.93 -10.52
CA ASN A 43 -14.53 3.21 -11.00
C ASN A 43 -13.81 3.57 -12.31
N LYS A 44 -14.31 2.98 -13.41
CA LYS A 44 -13.65 3.08 -14.72
C LYS A 44 -13.54 4.53 -15.22
N GLU A 45 -14.57 5.36 -15.00
CA GLU A 45 -14.60 6.74 -15.48
C GLU A 45 -13.54 7.60 -14.78
N ALA A 46 -13.46 7.51 -13.44
CA ALA A 46 -12.47 8.26 -12.66
C ALA A 46 -11.05 7.80 -12.98
N THR A 47 -10.82 6.49 -13.09
CA THR A 47 -9.51 5.92 -13.42
C THR A 47 -9.07 6.31 -14.83
N ALA A 48 -9.96 6.18 -15.83
CA ALA A 48 -9.66 6.57 -17.20
C ALA A 48 -9.30 8.05 -17.31
N ARG A 49 -10.05 8.93 -16.63
CA ARG A 49 -9.78 10.37 -16.62
C ARG A 49 -8.46 10.72 -15.95
N LYS A 50 -8.13 10.07 -14.83
CA LYS A 50 -6.90 10.34 -14.06
C LYS A 50 -5.65 9.97 -14.83
N TYR A 51 -5.65 8.82 -15.50
CA TYR A 51 -4.43 8.26 -16.10
C TYR A 51 -4.35 8.41 -17.62
N ASP A 52 -5.43 8.84 -18.27
CA ASP A 52 -5.56 8.87 -19.75
C ASP A 52 -5.24 7.50 -20.38
N ILE A 53 -5.83 6.44 -19.80
CA ILE A 53 -5.65 5.04 -20.22
C ILE A 53 -7.01 4.36 -20.31
N ASP A 54 -7.16 3.51 -21.34
CA ASP A 54 -8.37 2.70 -21.53
C ASP A 54 -8.66 1.88 -20.25
N THR A 55 -9.87 2.00 -19.76
CA THR A 55 -10.28 1.38 -18.50
C THR A 55 -11.62 0.69 -18.66
N ILE A 56 -11.73 -0.53 -18.16
CA ILE A 56 -12.97 -1.30 -18.17
C ILE A 56 -13.41 -1.66 -16.76
N ASP A 57 -14.71 -1.85 -16.59
CA ASP A 57 -15.28 -2.29 -15.33
C ASP A 57 -14.75 -3.68 -14.98
N ARG A 58 -14.20 -3.82 -13.79
CA ARG A 58 -13.63 -5.07 -13.27
C ARG A 58 -14.65 -6.22 -13.13
N TYR A 59 -15.93 -5.95 -13.13
CA TYR A 59 -16.97 -6.96 -13.04
C TYR A 59 -17.62 -7.29 -14.39
N ASN A 60 -17.26 -6.57 -15.47
CA ASN A 60 -17.78 -6.84 -16.81
C ASN A 60 -16.98 -7.97 -17.49
N VAL A 61 -17.41 -9.21 -17.25
CA VAL A 61 -16.74 -10.43 -17.74
C VAL A 61 -16.57 -10.41 -19.26
N MET A 62 -17.58 -9.93 -20.04
CA MET A 62 -17.49 -9.90 -21.50
C MET A 62 -16.44 -8.93 -21.99
N SER A 63 -16.28 -7.77 -21.34
CA SER A 63 -15.23 -6.79 -21.66
C SER A 63 -13.85 -7.35 -21.27
N ILE A 64 -13.74 -8.04 -20.13
CA ILE A 64 -12.51 -8.70 -19.69
C ILE A 64 -12.09 -9.75 -20.73
N LEU A 65 -13.00 -10.63 -21.16
CA LEU A 65 -12.73 -11.65 -22.17
C LEU A 65 -12.24 -11.05 -23.50
N ARG A 66 -12.90 -9.99 -24.00
CA ARG A 66 -12.48 -9.30 -25.23
C ARG A 66 -11.07 -8.73 -25.08
N LYS A 67 -10.76 -8.13 -23.93
CA LYS A 67 -9.44 -7.54 -23.68
C LYS A 67 -8.37 -8.60 -23.52
N LEU A 68 -8.61 -9.67 -22.78
CA LEU A 68 -7.67 -10.80 -22.68
C LEU A 68 -7.36 -11.39 -24.06
N LYS A 69 -8.36 -11.60 -24.91
CA LYS A 69 -8.17 -12.12 -26.29
C LYS A 69 -7.27 -11.21 -27.13
N SER A 70 -7.23 -9.91 -26.87
CA SER A 70 -6.43 -8.93 -27.62
C SER A 70 -5.15 -8.48 -26.90
N SER A 71 -4.88 -9.02 -25.71
CA SER A 71 -3.70 -8.68 -24.91
C SER A 71 -2.64 -9.76 -24.99
N ASP A 72 -1.38 -9.37 -24.89
CA ASP A 72 -0.24 -10.31 -24.80
C ASP A 72 -0.08 -10.83 -23.36
N ALA A 73 -0.40 -10.00 -22.39
CA ALA A 73 -0.26 -10.33 -20.98
C ALA A 73 -1.36 -9.74 -20.10
N ILE A 74 -1.61 -10.42 -18.98
CA ILE A 74 -2.25 -9.82 -17.80
C ILE A 74 -1.19 -9.60 -16.72
N VAL A 75 -1.16 -8.38 -16.17
CA VAL A 75 -0.28 -8.00 -15.08
C VAL A 75 -1.13 -7.69 -13.86
N PHE A 76 -0.88 -8.38 -12.76
CA PHE A 76 -1.47 -8.04 -11.47
C PHE A 76 -0.48 -7.11 -10.75
N GLY A 77 -0.89 -5.86 -10.53
CA GLY A 77 -0.11 -4.92 -9.72
C GLY A 77 -0.01 -5.41 -8.28
N GLY A 78 0.79 -4.74 -7.47
CA GLY A 78 1.06 -5.10 -6.08
C GLY A 78 -0.18 -5.14 -5.17
N GLY A 79 0.07 -5.24 -3.90
CA GLY A 79 -0.97 -5.33 -2.88
C GLY A 79 -1.19 -6.75 -2.35
N SER A 80 -2.15 -6.91 -1.44
CA SER A 80 -2.51 -8.21 -0.87
C SER A 80 -3.78 -8.74 -1.54
N LEU A 81 -3.67 -9.14 -2.80
CA LEU A 81 -4.80 -9.63 -3.60
C LEU A 81 -5.27 -11.03 -3.17
N LEU A 82 -4.33 -11.86 -2.71
CA LEU A 82 -4.57 -13.26 -2.33
C LEU A 82 -4.57 -13.41 -0.80
N GLN A 83 -5.68 -13.00 -0.17
CA GLN A 83 -5.97 -13.14 1.25
C GLN A 83 -7.48 -13.31 1.46
N ASP A 84 -7.90 -13.99 2.52
CA ASP A 84 -9.32 -14.28 2.80
C ASP A 84 -9.85 -13.75 4.14
N ILE A 85 -9.07 -12.90 4.82
CA ILE A 85 -9.47 -12.26 6.08
C ILE A 85 -10.56 -11.22 5.86
N THR A 86 -10.36 -10.32 4.87
CA THR A 86 -11.30 -9.22 4.62
C THR A 86 -12.45 -9.63 3.71
N SER A 87 -12.21 -10.53 2.76
CA SER A 87 -13.26 -11.02 1.84
C SER A 87 -12.88 -12.35 1.21
N LYS A 88 -13.66 -13.39 1.47
CA LYS A 88 -13.54 -14.68 0.80
C LYS A 88 -13.82 -14.58 -0.70
N ARG A 89 -14.66 -13.63 -1.16
CA ARG A 89 -15.00 -13.48 -2.58
C ARG A 89 -13.87 -12.85 -3.38
N SER A 90 -13.07 -11.98 -2.77
CA SER A 90 -11.97 -11.27 -3.43
C SER A 90 -10.91 -12.23 -3.98
N ILE A 91 -10.50 -13.21 -3.18
CA ILE A 91 -9.48 -14.18 -3.60
C ILE A 91 -9.93 -14.98 -4.85
N TYR A 92 -11.19 -15.46 -4.86
CA TYR A 92 -11.72 -16.23 -5.99
C TYR A 92 -11.86 -15.40 -7.27
N TYR A 93 -12.10 -14.09 -7.16
CA TYR A 93 -12.11 -13.18 -8.30
C TYR A 93 -10.73 -13.15 -9.00
N TYR A 94 -9.64 -13.00 -8.24
CA TYR A 94 -8.30 -12.99 -8.83
C TYR A 94 -7.89 -14.36 -9.38
N LEU A 95 -8.25 -15.43 -8.69
CA LEU A 95 -8.02 -16.79 -9.20
C LEU A 95 -8.80 -17.05 -10.50
N PHE A 96 -10.02 -16.53 -10.62
CA PHE A 96 -10.81 -16.58 -11.84
C PHE A 96 -10.10 -15.85 -13.00
N LEU A 97 -9.60 -14.63 -12.77
CA LEU A 97 -8.87 -13.87 -13.79
C LEU A 97 -7.62 -14.60 -14.28
N ILE A 98 -6.85 -15.21 -13.37
CA ILE A 98 -5.65 -15.99 -13.71
C ILE A 98 -6.01 -17.17 -14.61
N ARG A 99 -7.06 -17.94 -14.24
CA ARG A 99 -7.50 -19.10 -15.04
C ARG A 99 -8.01 -18.68 -16.41
N LEU A 100 -8.78 -17.58 -16.46
CA LEU A 100 -9.31 -17.03 -17.69
C LEU A 100 -8.19 -16.56 -18.63
N ALA A 101 -7.20 -15.85 -18.10
CA ALA A 101 -6.02 -15.42 -18.84
C ALA A 101 -5.22 -16.61 -19.41
N LYS A 102 -5.09 -17.69 -18.62
CA LYS A 102 -4.43 -18.92 -19.10
C LYS A 102 -5.17 -19.57 -20.25
N LEU A 103 -6.50 -19.60 -20.20
CA LEU A 103 -7.34 -20.11 -21.31
C LEU A 103 -7.20 -19.26 -22.57
N MET A 104 -6.90 -17.97 -22.45
CA MET A 104 -6.67 -17.06 -23.57
C MET A 104 -5.21 -17.01 -24.03
N ASN A 105 -4.34 -17.87 -23.50
CA ASN A 105 -2.89 -17.92 -23.78
C ASN A 105 -2.13 -16.62 -23.45
N ASN A 106 -2.65 -15.82 -22.51
CA ASN A 106 -1.91 -14.65 -22.05
C ASN A 106 -0.73 -15.05 -21.16
N LYS A 107 0.34 -14.26 -21.20
CA LYS A 107 1.38 -14.29 -20.17
C LYS A 107 0.81 -13.71 -18.89
N ILE A 108 1.09 -14.34 -17.75
CA ILE A 108 0.50 -13.99 -16.45
C ILE A 108 1.61 -13.60 -15.49
N ILE A 109 1.62 -12.34 -15.09
CA ILE A 109 2.64 -11.76 -14.20
C ILE A 109 1.96 -11.16 -12.97
N MET A 110 2.49 -11.49 -11.79
CA MET A 110 2.08 -10.88 -10.53
C MET A 110 3.26 -10.08 -9.97
N LEU A 111 3.07 -8.76 -9.77
CA LEU A 111 4.12 -7.85 -9.29
C LEU A 111 3.95 -7.52 -7.81
N SER A 112 5.03 -7.62 -7.04
CA SER A 112 5.13 -7.15 -5.65
C SER A 112 3.96 -7.58 -4.75
N GLN A 113 3.55 -8.84 -4.85
CA GLN A 113 2.40 -9.36 -4.11
C GLN A 113 2.72 -9.58 -2.64
N GLY A 114 1.84 -9.11 -1.75
CA GLY A 114 1.74 -9.62 -0.40
C GLY A 114 0.80 -10.83 -0.37
N ILE A 115 1.26 -11.96 0.10
CA ILE A 115 0.49 -13.20 0.10
C ILE A 115 0.00 -13.53 1.50
N GLY A 116 -1.29 -13.81 1.60
CA GLY A 116 -1.94 -14.24 2.84
C GLY A 116 -2.19 -13.11 3.85
N PRO A 117 -2.59 -13.50 5.08
CA PRO A 117 -2.90 -14.88 5.44
C PRO A 117 -4.14 -15.43 4.72
N ILE A 118 -4.09 -16.75 4.44
CA ILE A 118 -5.21 -17.50 3.88
C ILE A 118 -5.60 -18.54 4.92
N ILE A 119 -6.77 -18.36 5.53
CA ILE A 119 -7.22 -19.18 6.65
C ILE A 119 -7.94 -20.43 6.17
N ASN A 120 -8.73 -20.29 5.10
CA ASN A 120 -9.59 -21.38 4.62
C ASN A 120 -8.78 -22.36 3.77
N GLU A 121 -8.80 -23.65 4.12
CA GLU A 121 -8.07 -24.71 3.41
C GLU A 121 -8.51 -24.86 1.92
N LYS A 122 -9.78 -24.65 1.61
CA LYS A 122 -10.24 -24.66 0.20
C LYS A 122 -9.63 -23.51 -0.57
N SER A 123 -9.50 -22.32 0.06
CA SER A 123 -8.83 -21.15 -0.53
C SER A 123 -7.33 -21.43 -0.73
N LYS A 124 -6.65 -22.03 0.24
CA LYS A 124 -5.22 -22.42 0.09
C LYS A 124 -5.00 -23.35 -1.09
N ASN A 125 -5.79 -24.41 -1.18
CA ASN A 125 -5.71 -25.39 -2.28
C ASN A 125 -6.02 -24.74 -3.64
N ALA A 126 -7.02 -23.84 -3.70
CA ALA A 126 -7.36 -23.10 -4.92
C ALA A 126 -6.23 -22.17 -5.35
N VAL A 127 -5.59 -21.46 -4.40
CA VAL A 127 -4.41 -20.61 -4.65
C VAL A 127 -3.25 -21.47 -5.14
N ALA A 128 -2.86 -22.51 -4.41
CA ALA A 128 -1.76 -23.40 -4.77
C ALA A 128 -1.90 -23.96 -6.19
N SER A 129 -3.10 -24.44 -6.55
CA SER A 129 -3.37 -24.98 -7.89
C SER A 129 -3.35 -23.90 -8.98
N THR A 130 -3.86 -22.72 -8.70
CA THR A 130 -3.99 -21.64 -9.69
C THR A 130 -2.67 -20.93 -9.93
N LEU A 131 -1.83 -20.75 -8.91
CA LEU A 131 -0.53 -20.07 -9.06
C LEU A 131 0.48 -20.88 -9.87
N LYS A 132 0.28 -22.18 -10.05
CA LYS A 132 1.05 -23.01 -11.02
C LYS A 132 0.89 -22.50 -12.45
N LEU A 133 -0.20 -21.80 -12.77
CA LEU A 133 -0.48 -21.25 -14.10
C LEU A 133 0.22 -19.89 -14.34
N VAL A 134 0.69 -19.23 -13.28
CA VAL A 134 1.37 -17.94 -13.37
C VAL A 134 2.79 -18.13 -13.89
N ASP A 135 3.23 -17.24 -14.77
CA ASP A 135 4.56 -17.34 -15.36
C ASP A 135 5.63 -16.75 -14.43
N TYR A 136 5.36 -15.58 -13.84
CA TYR A 136 6.26 -14.89 -12.88
C TYR A 136 5.50 -14.27 -11.73
N ILE A 137 6.06 -14.41 -10.53
CA ILE A 137 5.52 -13.82 -9.30
C ILE A 137 6.64 -13.07 -8.60
N THR A 138 6.51 -11.76 -8.43
CA THR A 138 7.33 -11.06 -7.48
C THR A 138 6.54 -10.82 -6.20
N VAL A 139 7.18 -11.00 -5.06
CA VAL A 139 6.59 -10.82 -3.73
C VAL A 139 7.28 -9.67 -3.01
N ARG A 140 6.53 -8.94 -2.19
CA ARG A 140 7.06 -7.74 -1.54
C ARG A 140 7.86 -8.00 -0.26
N ASP A 141 7.80 -9.21 0.27
CA ASP A 141 8.46 -9.60 1.52
C ASP A 141 8.83 -11.10 1.53
N LYS A 142 9.80 -11.43 2.38
CA LYS A 142 10.28 -12.80 2.52
C LYS A 142 9.19 -13.75 3.02
N HIS A 143 8.32 -13.29 3.92
CA HIS A 143 7.23 -14.13 4.44
C HIS A 143 6.29 -14.57 3.31
N SER A 144 5.94 -13.66 2.39
CA SER A 144 5.13 -13.99 1.21
C SER A 144 5.85 -15.01 0.31
N LYS A 145 7.18 -14.92 0.17
CA LYS A 145 7.99 -15.90 -0.57
C LYS A 145 7.92 -17.26 0.09
N ASP A 146 8.27 -17.34 1.36
CA ASP A 146 8.29 -18.60 2.14
C ASP A 146 6.90 -19.26 2.14
N TYR A 147 5.84 -18.44 2.22
CA TYR A 147 4.46 -18.91 2.17
C TYR A 147 4.08 -19.53 0.81
N LEU A 148 4.50 -18.93 -0.31
CA LEU A 148 4.27 -19.50 -1.65
C LEU A 148 5.04 -20.81 -1.86
N GLU A 149 6.27 -20.88 -1.37
CA GLU A 149 7.08 -22.09 -1.42
C GLU A 149 6.43 -23.22 -0.62
N ALA A 150 5.90 -22.91 0.59
CA ALA A 150 5.15 -23.87 1.41
C ALA A 150 3.83 -24.34 0.75
N LEU A 151 3.23 -23.52 -0.13
CA LEU A 151 2.09 -23.91 -0.95
C LEU A 151 2.46 -24.74 -2.17
N GLY A 152 3.75 -25.04 -2.40
CA GLY A 152 4.24 -25.83 -3.52
C GLY A 152 4.28 -25.10 -4.86
N VAL A 153 4.36 -23.75 -4.84
CA VAL A 153 4.64 -22.96 -6.04
C VAL A 153 6.12 -23.11 -6.40
N ASN A 154 6.45 -23.29 -7.70
CA ASN A 154 7.83 -23.45 -8.15
C ASN A 154 8.67 -22.21 -7.82
N GLN A 155 9.78 -22.43 -7.11
CA GLN A 155 10.70 -21.36 -6.64
C GLN A 155 11.31 -20.57 -7.80
N ASP A 156 11.53 -21.16 -8.97
CA ASP A 156 12.07 -20.49 -10.15
C ASP A 156 11.16 -19.37 -10.70
N LYS A 157 9.89 -19.39 -10.28
CA LYS A 157 8.90 -18.37 -10.66
C LYS A 157 8.73 -17.26 -9.62
N ILE A 158 9.32 -17.42 -8.42
CA ILE A 158 9.12 -16.54 -7.28
C ILE A 158 10.36 -15.67 -7.06
N PHE A 159 10.20 -14.37 -7.18
CA PHE A 159 11.28 -13.42 -7.02
C PHE A 159 10.97 -12.45 -5.86
N LEU A 160 11.97 -12.18 -5.02
CA LEU A 160 11.84 -11.21 -3.96
C LEU A 160 11.95 -9.80 -4.54
N SER A 161 10.98 -8.97 -4.22
CA SER A 161 10.91 -7.54 -4.51
C SER A 161 10.58 -6.79 -3.21
N THR A 162 9.96 -5.63 -3.33
CA THR A 162 9.35 -4.89 -2.24
C THR A 162 8.06 -4.23 -2.72
N ASP A 163 7.34 -3.55 -1.83
CA ASP A 163 6.17 -2.76 -2.22
C ASP A 163 6.62 -1.62 -3.15
N PRO A 164 6.07 -1.49 -4.37
CA PRO A 164 6.57 -0.54 -5.37
C PRO A 164 6.35 0.92 -4.95
N VAL A 165 5.44 1.18 -4.00
CA VAL A 165 5.14 2.51 -3.46
C VAL A 165 6.35 3.15 -2.77
N ILE A 166 7.36 2.35 -2.38
CA ILE A 166 8.63 2.87 -1.85
C ILE A 166 9.37 3.78 -2.85
N ASN A 167 9.05 3.71 -4.14
CA ASN A 167 9.60 4.56 -5.19
C ASN A 167 8.79 5.84 -5.43
N LEU A 168 7.70 6.05 -4.71
CA LEU A 168 6.87 7.25 -4.85
C LEU A 168 7.75 8.50 -4.66
N LYS A 169 7.53 9.50 -5.52
CA LYS A 169 8.28 10.75 -5.51
C LYS A 169 7.34 11.90 -5.15
N ALA A 170 7.87 12.90 -4.45
CA ALA A 170 7.15 14.13 -4.18
C ALA A 170 6.82 14.86 -5.48
N GLY A 171 5.71 15.58 -5.47
CA GLY A 171 5.46 16.66 -6.42
C GLY A 171 6.40 17.85 -6.18
N GLU A 172 6.11 18.99 -6.76
CA GLU A 172 6.79 20.26 -6.49
C GLU A 172 6.43 20.69 -5.05
N SER A 173 7.37 20.52 -4.13
CA SER A 173 7.08 20.63 -2.70
C SER A 173 7.14 22.07 -2.19
N ILE A 174 6.17 22.41 -1.33
CA ILE A 174 6.32 23.51 -0.38
C ILE A 174 7.45 23.12 0.60
N ASN A 175 8.50 23.93 0.68
CA ASN A 175 9.59 23.65 1.61
C ASN A 175 9.10 23.79 3.05
N LYS A 176 9.35 22.76 3.86
CA LYS A 176 9.13 22.78 5.30
C LYS A 176 9.93 23.92 5.92
N ASN A 177 9.30 24.73 6.76
CA ASN A 177 10.00 25.73 7.56
C ASN A 177 10.85 24.99 8.62
N PRO A 178 12.20 25.03 8.56
CA PRO A 178 13.06 24.28 9.49
C PRO A 178 12.99 24.81 10.92
N HIS A 179 12.50 26.03 11.12
CA HIS A 179 12.34 26.68 12.43
C HIS A 179 10.88 26.72 12.91
N GLY A 180 9.96 26.05 12.20
CA GLY A 180 8.57 25.94 12.59
C GLY A 180 8.34 24.90 13.70
N PRO A 181 7.10 24.83 14.22
CA PRO A 181 6.74 23.81 15.21
C PRO A 181 6.93 22.40 14.62
N LYS A 182 7.24 21.44 15.49
CA LYS A 182 7.28 20.03 15.10
C LYS A 182 5.88 19.55 14.73
N ARG A 183 5.80 18.63 13.75
CA ARG A 183 4.55 18.17 13.16
C ARG A 183 4.45 16.65 13.18
N VAL A 184 3.35 16.13 13.67
CA VAL A 184 3.04 14.70 13.69
C VAL A 184 1.77 14.44 12.90
N CYS A 185 1.86 13.51 11.94
CA CYS A 185 0.72 13.08 11.13
C CYS A 185 0.21 11.73 11.59
N PHE A 186 -1.10 11.58 11.68
CA PHE A 186 -1.76 10.33 12.06
C PHE A 186 -2.56 9.76 10.88
N SER A 187 -2.37 8.48 10.59
CA SER A 187 -3.25 7.70 9.73
C SER A 187 -3.85 6.56 10.53
N LEU A 188 -5.13 6.65 10.80
CA LEU A 188 -5.85 5.77 11.71
C LEU A 188 -6.66 4.73 10.95
N ARG A 189 -7.09 3.71 11.66
CA ARG A 189 -8.00 2.69 11.18
C ARG A 189 -8.85 2.15 12.32
N ASN A 190 -10.14 2.00 12.08
CA ASN A 190 -10.99 1.22 12.98
C ASN A 190 -10.62 -0.26 12.93
N TRP A 191 -10.54 -0.89 14.09
CA TRP A 191 -10.20 -2.31 14.19
C TRP A 191 -11.01 -3.01 15.27
N LYS A 192 -11.96 -3.86 14.84
CA LYS A 192 -12.80 -4.65 15.75
C LYS A 192 -13.38 -3.77 16.88
N ASN A 193 -13.09 -4.17 18.13
CA ASN A 193 -13.55 -3.48 19.35
C ASN A 193 -12.42 -2.64 20.00
N ALA A 194 -11.32 -2.35 19.28
CA ALA A 194 -10.22 -1.56 19.83
C ALA A 194 -10.65 -0.08 19.95
N ASP A 195 -10.38 0.51 21.09
CA ASP A 195 -10.62 1.94 21.37
C ASP A 195 -9.46 2.79 20.82
N VAL A 196 -9.42 2.90 19.49
CA VAL A 196 -8.36 3.65 18.81
C VAL A 196 -8.52 5.15 18.98
N SER A 197 -9.74 5.68 18.85
CA SER A 197 -10.00 7.12 18.89
C SER A 197 -9.61 7.74 20.22
N THR A 198 -10.10 7.19 21.34
CA THR A 198 -9.80 7.72 22.68
C THR A 198 -8.30 7.67 22.99
N LYS A 199 -7.63 6.57 22.64
CA LYS A 199 -6.18 6.43 22.89
C LYS A 199 -5.35 7.43 22.08
N ILE A 200 -5.69 7.62 20.81
CA ILE A 200 -5.01 8.60 19.96
C ILE A 200 -5.31 10.02 20.38
N VAL A 201 -6.54 10.33 20.81
CA VAL A 201 -6.89 11.65 21.38
C VAL A 201 -6.02 11.99 22.59
N GLN A 202 -5.81 11.05 23.52
CA GLN A 202 -4.92 11.23 24.67
C GLN A 202 -3.48 11.57 24.23
N VAL A 203 -2.95 10.86 23.23
CA VAL A 203 -1.61 11.11 22.68
C VAL A 203 -1.55 12.49 22.02
N ALA A 204 -2.50 12.81 21.16
CA ALA A 204 -2.53 14.09 20.45
C ALA A 204 -2.70 15.28 21.40
N GLN A 205 -3.54 15.18 22.44
CA GLN A 205 -3.69 16.22 23.46
C GLN A 205 -2.36 16.50 24.16
N LYS A 206 -1.59 15.46 24.48
CA LYS A 206 -0.30 15.63 25.14
C LYS A 206 0.72 16.27 24.18
N LEU A 207 0.81 15.82 22.93
CA LEU A 207 1.67 16.42 21.92
C LEU A 207 1.34 17.91 21.70
N ILE A 208 0.06 18.25 21.58
CA ILE A 208 -0.41 19.63 21.42
C ILE A 208 -0.05 20.49 22.64
N SER A 209 -0.15 19.94 23.85
CA SER A 209 0.24 20.66 25.06
C SER A 209 1.74 20.98 25.12
N ASP A 210 2.55 20.20 24.42
CA ASP A 210 4.00 20.38 24.28
C ASP A 210 4.39 21.23 23.04
N GLY A 211 3.39 21.84 22.37
CA GLY A 211 3.60 22.72 21.22
C GLY A 211 3.83 21.99 19.88
N ILE A 212 3.51 20.71 19.79
CA ILE A 212 3.63 19.91 18.58
C ILE A 212 2.32 19.95 17.79
N GLU A 213 2.38 20.32 16.53
CA GLU A 213 1.21 20.31 15.63
C GLU A 213 0.82 18.89 15.26
N CYS A 214 -0.47 18.56 15.35
CA CYS A 214 -1.01 17.28 14.95
C CYS A 214 -1.90 17.39 13.73
N CYS A 215 -1.77 16.47 12.76
CA CYS A 215 -2.71 16.36 11.65
C CYS A 215 -3.18 14.92 11.45
N PHE A 216 -4.35 14.78 10.83
CA PHE A 216 -5.01 13.48 10.59
C PHE A 216 -5.36 13.35 9.12
N ILE A 217 -4.93 12.23 8.48
CA ILE A 217 -5.19 11.98 7.06
C ILE A 217 -5.85 10.60 6.84
N PRO A 218 -6.86 10.51 5.96
CA PRO A 218 -7.45 9.23 5.58
C PRO A 218 -6.59 8.55 4.50
N PHE A 219 -6.28 7.28 4.67
CA PHE A 219 -5.69 6.44 3.63
C PHE A 219 -6.73 5.59 2.88
N TYR A 220 -7.81 5.25 3.55
CA TYR A 220 -9.00 4.68 2.91
C TYR A 220 -10.19 5.55 3.28
N TYR A 221 -10.48 6.52 2.42
CA TYR A 221 -11.37 7.62 2.69
C TYR A 221 -12.68 7.21 3.37
N ASN A 222 -13.42 6.28 2.77
CA ASN A 222 -14.74 5.87 3.26
C ASN A 222 -14.71 5.16 4.64
N GLU A 223 -13.59 4.54 5.01
CA GLU A 223 -13.45 3.84 6.29
C GLU A 223 -12.84 4.73 7.38
N ASP A 224 -11.85 5.58 7.00
CA ASP A 224 -11.05 6.30 7.97
C ASP A 224 -11.69 7.63 8.38
N LEU A 225 -12.55 8.21 7.53
CA LEU A 225 -13.17 9.52 7.77
C LEU A 225 -13.97 9.55 9.09
N LEU A 226 -14.77 8.51 9.37
CA LEU A 226 -15.58 8.45 10.60
C LEU A 226 -14.71 8.52 11.86
N LEU A 227 -13.54 7.86 11.84
CA LEU A 227 -12.62 7.89 12.98
C LEU A 227 -11.94 9.25 13.13
N ILE A 228 -11.62 9.92 12.02
CA ILE A 228 -11.10 11.29 12.01
C ILE A 228 -12.13 12.26 12.60
N GLU A 229 -13.41 12.13 12.23
CA GLU A 229 -14.50 12.94 12.78
C GLU A 229 -14.72 12.73 14.29
N GLU A 230 -14.52 11.50 14.79
CA GLU A 230 -14.55 11.21 16.23
C GLU A 230 -13.41 11.92 16.97
N VAL A 231 -12.20 11.90 16.41
CA VAL A 231 -11.04 12.59 16.96
C VAL A 231 -11.24 14.10 16.93
N GLU A 232 -11.78 14.65 15.84
CA GLU A 232 -12.10 16.08 15.71
C GLU A 232 -13.08 16.56 16.78
N LYS A 233 -14.13 15.77 17.08
CA LYS A 233 -15.07 16.12 18.18
C LYS A 233 -14.38 16.30 19.53
N SER A 234 -13.28 15.59 19.77
CA SER A 234 -12.55 15.63 21.02
C SER A 234 -11.46 16.70 21.08
N LEU A 235 -10.78 16.98 19.94
CA LEU A 235 -9.66 17.92 19.88
C LEU A 235 -10.06 19.30 19.38
N GLY A 236 -11.21 19.45 18.68
CA GLY A 236 -11.64 20.71 18.07
C GLY A 236 -10.60 21.27 17.10
N ASP A 237 -10.47 22.58 17.08
CA ASP A 237 -9.56 23.33 16.18
C ASP A 237 -8.06 23.23 16.56
N LYS A 238 -7.73 22.40 17.53
CA LYS A 238 -6.33 22.22 18.01
C LYS A 238 -5.48 21.35 17.09
N ALA A 239 -6.08 20.68 16.09
CA ALA A 239 -5.40 19.85 15.14
C ALA A 239 -5.93 20.10 13.71
N VAL A 240 -5.21 19.60 12.71
CA VAL A 240 -5.59 19.72 11.29
C VAL A 240 -6.20 18.40 10.81
N TYR A 241 -7.35 18.45 10.13
CA TYR A 241 -8.05 17.27 9.64
C TYR A 241 -8.26 17.34 8.13
N TYR A 242 -7.67 16.40 7.42
CA TYR A 242 -7.88 16.28 5.98
C TYR A 242 -9.13 15.43 5.73
N LYS A 243 -10.26 16.09 5.45
CA LYS A 243 -11.58 15.44 5.26
C LYS A 243 -11.97 15.30 3.80
N GLU A 244 -11.09 15.62 2.89
CA GLU A 244 -11.29 15.44 1.45
C GLU A 244 -10.58 14.18 0.94
N ARG A 245 -11.00 13.74 -0.24
CA ARG A 245 -10.28 12.65 -0.93
C ARG A 245 -8.95 13.19 -1.46
N LEU A 246 -7.87 12.81 -0.79
CA LEU A 246 -6.52 13.14 -1.23
C LEU A 246 -6.14 12.33 -2.47
N THR A 247 -5.34 12.94 -3.33
CA THR A 247 -4.57 12.18 -4.32
C THR A 247 -3.33 11.56 -3.66
N THR A 248 -2.68 10.62 -4.33
CA THR A 248 -1.42 10.04 -3.88
C THR A 248 -0.34 11.11 -3.69
N THR A 249 -0.27 12.08 -4.62
CA THR A 249 0.66 13.21 -4.55
C THR A 249 0.37 14.11 -3.35
N ASP A 250 -0.92 14.50 -3.14
CA ASP A 250 -1.29 15.36 -2.00
C ASP A 250 -0.93 14.70 -0.67
N ALA A 251 -1.27 13.41 -0.50
CA ALA A 251 -0.95 12.67 0.72
C ALA A 251 0.56 12.55 0.94
N PHE A 252 1.33 12.34 -0.13
CA PHE A 252 2.78 12.25 -0.05
C PHE A 252 3.41 13.60 0.31
N ASP A 253 2.94 14.70 -0.27
CA ASP A 253 3.43 16.05 0.01
C ASP A 253 3.06 16.51 1.44
N ILE A 254 1.88 16.13 1.94
CA ILE A 254 1.53 16.33 3.36
C ILE A 254 2.53 15.59 4.25
N ILE A 255 2.72 14.29 4.04
CA ILE A 255 3.59 13.45 4.87
C ILE A 255 5.04 13.94 4.82
N LYS A 256 5.56 14.30 3.64
CA LYS A 256 6.92 14.81 3.47
C LYS A 256 7.24 16.04 4.34
N ASN A 257 6.21 16.82 4.67
CA ASN A 257 6.35 18.01 5.51
C ASN A 257 6.20 17.73 7.03
N MET A 258 6.08 16.47 7.42
CA MET A 258 5.98 16.05 8.83
C MET A 258 7.34 15.72 9.42
N ASP A 259 7.42 15.70 10.75
CA ASP A 259 8.58 15.21 11.49
C ASP A 259 8.44 13.72 11.82
N VAL A 260 7.22 13.29 12.15
CA VAL A 260 6.90 11.89 12.45
C VAL A 260 5.54 11.52 11.87
N MET A 261 5.45 10.29 11.36
CA MET A 261 4.19 9.65 10.95
C MET A 261 3.79 8.60 11.97
N VAL A 262 2.58 8.67 12.50
CA VAL A 262 1.97 7.60 13.30
C VAL A 262 0.99 6.85 12.42
N GLY A 263 1.32 5.62 12.06
CA GLY A 263 0.56 4.87 11.07
C GLY A 263 0.00 3.56 11.57
N VAL A 264 -1.31 3.37 11.39
CA VAL A 264 -1.97 2.07 11.50
C VAL A 264 -2.03 1.41 10.11
N ARG A 265 -2.31 2.19 9.06
CA ARG A 265 -2.37 1.69 7.68
C ARG A 265 -0.95 1.43 7.14
N LEU A 266 -0.71 0.22 6.61
CA LEU A 266 0.60 -0.14 6.04
C LEU A 266 1.14 0.92 5.06
N HIS A 267 0.31 1.37 4.11
CA HIS A 267 0.76 2.31 3.10
C HIS A 267 1.09 3.70 3.66
N SER A 268 0.51 4.12 4.80
CA SER A 268 0.92 5.36 5.45
C SER A 268 2.38 5.30 5.93
N LEU A 269 2.81 4.13 6.40
CA LEU A 269 4.21 3.88 6.79
C LEU A 269 5.13 3.80 5.57
N ILE A 270 4.67 3.19 4.46
CA ILE A 270 5.45 3.13 3.22
C ILE A 270 5.62 4.54 2.63
N PHE A 271 4.59 5.38 2.64
CA PHE A 271 4.66 6.78 2.23
C PHE A 271 5.66 7.56 3.09
N ALA A 272 5.59 7.40 4.41
CA ALA A 272 6.53 8.03 5.33
C ALA A 272 7.98 7.58 5.04
N ALA A 273 8.21 6.29 4.86
CA ALA A 273 9.52 5.76 4.51
C ALA A 273 10.03 6.30 3.17
N ALA A 274 9.19 6.30 2.13
CA ALA A 274 9.52 6.84 0.81
C ALA A 274 9.86 8.34 0.86
N ALA A 275 9.17 9.11 1.74
CA ALA A 275 9.42 10.52 2.00
C ALA A 275 10.61 10.78 2.95
N ASN A 276 11.25 9.74 3.48
CA ASN A 276 12.29 9.81 4.50
C ASN A 276 11.82 10.49 5.79
N VAL A 277 10.57 10.23 6.19
CA VAL A 277 9.97 10.70 7.45
C VAL A 277 9.94 9.53 8.43
N PRO A 278 10.57 9.64 9.61
CA PRO A 278 10.50 8.64 10.65
C PRO A 278 9.05 8.32 11.02
N PHE A 279 8.77 7.07 11.40
CA PHE A 279 7.41 6.70 11.74
C PHE A 279 7.34 5.84 13.00
N VAL A 280 6.17 5.86 13.62
CA VAL A 280 5.76 4.98 14.71
C VAL A 280 4.63 4.10 14.19
N ALA A 281 4.84 2.79 14.21
CA ALA A 281 3.89 1.83 13.67
C ALA A 281 2.99 1.26 14.78
N VAL A 282 1.67 1.37 14.60
CA VAL A 282 0.66 0.67 15.39
C VAL A 282 0.16 -0.52 14.56
N SER A 283 0.49 -1.73 14.99
CA SER A 283 0.28 -2.92 14.18
C SER A 283 -1.06 -3.61 14.45
N TYR A 284 -1.77 -3.94 13.38
CA TYR A 284 -2.96 -4.79 13.40
C TYR A 284 -2.79 -6.09 12.59
N ASP A 285 -1.68 -6.20 11.86
CA ASP A 285 -1.44 -7.28 10.90
C ASP A 285 0.07 -7.46 10.69
N HIS A 286 0.51 -8.70 10.52
CA HIS A 286 1.92 -9.04 10.29
C HIS A 286 2.60 -8.27 9.15
N LYS A 287 1.86 -7.84 8.13
CA LYS A 287 2.42 -7.01 7.05
C LYS A 287 2.95 -5.67 7.53
N VAL A 288 2.35 -5.09 8.59
CA VAL A 288 2.85 -3.87 9.25
C VAL A 288 4.15 -4.18 9.97
N ASP A 289 4.19 -5.29 10.72
CA ASP A 289 5.38 -5.75 11.44
C ASP A 289 6.54 -6.00 10.46
N HIS A 290 6.28 -6.73 9.38
CA HIS A 290 7.30 -7.07 8.40
C HIS A 290 7.87 -5.83 7.70
N PHE A 291 7.01 -4.89 7.33
CA PHE A 291 7.49 -3.64 6.70
C PHE A 291 8.31 -2.81 7.67
N ALA A 292 7.81 -2.57 8.90
CA ALA A 292 8.56 -1.81 9.90
C ALA A 292 9.95 -2.42 10.14
N ASN A 293 10.02 -3.74 10.32
CA ASN A 293 11.29 -4.44 10.50
C ASN A 293 12.21 -4.33 9.27
N SER A 294 11.67 -4.34 8.05
CA SER A 294 12.47 -4.24 6.80
C SER A 294 13.18 -2.90 6.64
N VAL A 295 12.71 -1.86 7.33
CA VAL A 295 13.32 -0.53 7.36
C VAL A 295 13.97 -0.18 8.70
N ASN A 296 14.21 -1.19 9.56
CA ASN A 296 14.78 -1.06 10.91
C ASN A 296 13.97 -0.16 11.85
N MET A 297 12.67 -0.05 11.63
CA MET A 297 11.74 0.61 12.53
C MET A 297 11.02 -0.42 13.40
N LYS A 298 10.79 -0.07 14.67
CA LYS A 298 10.07 -0.94 15.59
C LYS A 298 8.56 -0.68 15.51
N VAL A 299 7.78 -1.75 15.72
CA VAL A 299 6.36 -1.62 16.03
C VAL A 299 6.23 -1.17 17.47
N SER A 300 5.52 -0.07 17.70
CA SER A 300 5.29 0.48 19.03
C SER A 300 4.37 -0.40 19.86
N CYS A 301 3.20 -0.68 19.30
CA CYS A 301 2.18 -1.47 19.99
C CYS A 301 1.28 -2.19 18.98
N LYS A 302 0.49 -3.13 19.50
CA LYS A 302 -0.62 -3.70 18.75
C LYS A 302 -1.87 -2.83 18.92
N ILE A 303 -2.68 -2.73 17.87
CA ILE A 303 -3.89 -1.89 17.84
C ILE A 303 -4.90 -2.28 18.94
N ASP A 304 -4.95 -3.56 19.32
CA ASP A 304 -5.83 -4.07 20.39
C ASP A 304 -5.37 -3.65 21.79
N ASN A 305 -4.15 -3.13 21.95
CA ASN A 305 -3.57 -2.73 23.24
C ASN A 305 -2.68 -1.50 23.09
N ILE A 306 -3.27 -0.35 22.68
CA ILE A 306 -2.55 0.91 22.58
C ILE A 306 -2.30 1.48 23.98
N ASP A 307 -1.02 1.62 24.34
CA ASP A 307 -0.58 2.38 25.50
C ASP A 307 -0.27 3.82 25.06
N SER A 308 -1.12 4.77 25.49
CA SER A 308 -1.00 6.18 25.11
C SER A 308 0.29 6.83 25.62
N ILE A 309 0.78 6.40 26.80
CA ILE A 309 2.01 6.93 27.41
C ILE A 309 3.24 6.46 26.63
N GLN A 310 3.28 5.15 26.35
CA GLN A 310 4.35 4.57 25.56
C GLN A 310 4.37 5.18 24.14
N LEU A 311 3.21 5.26 23.48
CA LEU A 311 3.09 5.78 22.12
C LEU A 311 3.56 7.24 22.05
N TYR A 312 3.14 8.09 23.01
CA TYR A 312 3.62 9.46 23.12
C TYR A 312 5.14 9.52 23.28
N SER A 313 5.70 8.73 24.21
CA SER A 313 7.14 8.70 24.47
C SER A 313 7.95 8.30 23.22
N GLU A 314 7.46 7.32 22.46
CA GLU A 314 8.12 6.90 21.23
C GLU A 314 8.06 7.97 20.12
N ILE A 315 6.94 8.72 20.01
CA ILE A 315 6.83 9.83 19.05
C ILE A 315 7.84 10.92 19.41
N VAL A 316 7.92 11.33 20.68
CA VAL A 316 8.89 12.36 21.14
C VAL A 316 10.31 11.90 20.91
N ASN A 317 10.64 10.64 21.23
CA ASN A 317 11.96 10.09 20.97
C ASN A 317 12.32 10.12 19.45
N LYS A 318 11.38 9.89 18.54
CA LYS A 318 11.61 10.03 17.09
C LYS A 318 11.88 11.47 16.68
N ILE A 319 11.21 12.43 17.32
CA ILE A 319 11.41 13.87 17.08
C ILE A 319 12.81 14.28 17.57
N ASP A 320 13.19 13.87 18.77
CA ASP A 320 14.47 14.23 19.39
C ASP A 320 15.66 13.65 18.64
N ASN A 321 15.52 12.45 18.08
CA ASN A 321 16.54 11.74 17.32
C ASN A 321 16.34 11.83 15.79
N GLU A 322 15.65 12.84 15.29
CA GLU A 322 15.19 12.95 13.88
C GLU A 322 16.30 12.68 12.86
N ASN A 323 17.51 13.24 13.07
CA ASN A 323 18.61 13.11 12.11
C ASN A 323 19.13 11.67 11.99
N GLU A 324 19.27 10.98 13.12
CA GLU A 324 19.73 9.59 13.17
C GLU A 324 18.67 8.66 12.54
N GLU A 325 17.41 8.85 12.92
CA GLU A 325 16.27 8.10 12.39
C GLU A 325 16.12 8.26 10.89
N LYS A 326 16.24 9.48 10.35
CA LYS A 326 16.24 9.75 8.91
C LYS A 326 17.41 9.09 8.19
N LEU A 327 18.60 9.07 8.77
CA LEU A 327 19.77 8.45 8.17
C LEU A 327 19.58 6.94 8.06
N MET A 328 19.15 6.28 9.13
CA MET A 328 18.88 4.84 9.16
C MET A 328 17.77 4.47 8.17
N LEU A 329 16.69 5.25 8.15
CA LEU A 329 15.56 5.03 7.24
C LEU A 329 16.00 5.15 5.77
N LYS A 330 16.76 6.20 5.43
CA LYS A 330 17.28 6.43 4.08
C LYS A 330 18.13 5.27 3.58
N GLN A 331 19.00 4.71 4.44
CA GLN A 331 19.83 3.56 4.09
C GLN A 331 18.98 2.31 3.82
N SER A 332 17.98 2.04 4.66
CA SER A 332 17.08 0.91 4.50
C SER A 332 16.21 1.04 3.25
N VAL A 333 15.65 2.22 3.02
CA VAL A 333 14.82 2.53 1.84
C VAL A 333 15.62 2.40 0.54
N SER A 334 16.90 2.81 0.53
CA SER A 334 17.75 2.64 -0.66
C SER A 334 17.85 1.17 -1.07
N LYS A 335 18.09 0.27 -0.10
CA LYS A 335 18.13 -1.18 -0.36
C LYS A 335 16.80 -1.71 -0.89
N LEU A 336 15.68 -1.26 -0.32
CA LEU A 336 14.36 -1.67 -0.78
C LEU A 336 14.09 -1.19 -2.22
N ARG A 337 14.46 0.04 -2.56
CA ARG A 337 14.30 0.57 -3.93
C ARG A 337 15.05 -0.27 -4.96
N GLU A 338 16.24 -0.77 -4.64
CA GLU A 338 16.99 -1.65 -5.54
C GLU A 338 16.25 -2.96 -5.82
N LEU A 339 15.53 -3.52 -4.84
CA LEU A 339 14.75 -4.75 -5.01
C LEU A 339 13.60 -4.58 -6.02
N THR A 340 13.08 -3.37 -6.22
CA THR A 340 12.00 -3.16 -7.21
C THR A 340 12.45 -3.36 -8.66
N ASN A 341 13.76 -3.31 -8.95
CA ASN A 341 14.30 -3.49 -10.29
C ASN A 341 13.98 -4.87 -10.87
N VAL A 342 13.71 -5.88 -10.03
CA VAL A 342 13.30 -7.20 -10.48
C VAL A 342 11.96 -7.16 -11.23
N ASN A 343 11.04 -6.30 -10.82
CA ASN A 343 9.75 -6.12 -11.51
C ASN A 343 9.97 -5.70 -12.96
N TYR A 344 10.86 -4.73 -13.18
CA TYR A 344 11.19 -4.26 -14.53
C TYR A 344 11.84 -5.34 -15.40
N LYS A 345 12.75 -6.15 -14.80
CA LYS A 345 13.36 -7.26 -15.53
C LYS A 345 12.30 -8.26 -15.99
N ILE A 346 11.35 -8.61 -15.12
CA ILE A 346 10.27 -9.55 -15.42
C ILE A 346 9.28 -8.98 -16.44
N LEU A 347 8.97 -7.69 -16.40
CA LEU A 347 8.09 -7.06 -17.39
C LEU A 347 8.68 -7.11 -18.80
N LYS A 348 9.99 -7.11 -18.95
CA LYS A 348 10.66 -7.28 -20.27
C LYS A 348 10.47 -8.66 -20.88
N GLU A 349 10.09 -9.65 -20.08
CA GLU A 349 9.80 -11.00 -20.55
C GLU A 349 8.43 -11.12 -21.25
N ILE A 350 7.57 -10.08 -21.22
CA ILE A 350 6.34 -10.03 -22.02
C ILE A 350 6.73 -9.87 -23.48
#